data_d7fa8cc39b353f7c9272d2de05d5c6fd
#
_entry.id   d7fa8cc39b353f7c9272d2de05d5c6fd
#
_cell.length_a   1.000
_cell.length_b   1.000
_cell.length_c   1.000
_cell.angle_alpha   90.00
_cell.angle_beta   90.00
_cell.angle_gamma   90.00
#
_symmetry.space_group_name_H-M   'P 1'
#
loop_
_entity.id
_entity.type
_entity.pdbx_description
1 polymer ?
#
loop_
_entity_poly.entity_id
_entity_poly.type
_entity_poly.pdbx_seq_one_letter_code
_entity_poly.pdbx_strand_id
1 'polypeptide(L)'
;MKITLEKLVSDVKKREASMEEPQEVTDMIQATAKVAYDAIVSEKPVTVLTDYDADGICSAYIFKRAAEAINPYKKIKVICNDRRGAYGVPKFVQPEKEVQYVIFDTGCAELTYINETFGTDTIVCDHHLITDDETKERFCFEDRLLDPHSLHDDDSKNAQYCATGLAYRLYQEMKTINQRETPSAEISEKIDNTLAIMACIGTIADVVNLMDSNSLNREIVKSGIEKIDNATKENTDFTIGYMLAQCGIGDNTATAKDIGFSVGAFLNSASRMSETTKTNGAQVMFNMLTNGENNSKTYVLFDRLKEWNAQRKSYINAMQDEHFYNTIVEQRSTENKIFVYMLPENTPTAFAGLVAGKLSEATDKAVICLTYHSETQRYSGSGRNVEGADSLNNFISNILHTPYAKRYIEMNFGGHHDAIGISNLNDADKFDMLVKKYQGEFKYEKKENLVLDIPLNALSSHETLKKIRELEPIGNGLKLPPAIINVSSDKFVQKQIGKNEHWKSFNIIDDSGNKVFTVKDWNYDDRNKAMKESDGNVEMLVSLEINNFNGSHLEGTTTYKSDFFSSVREQSTNKSIAVPQEKI
;
A
#
# COMPACT_ATOMS: atom_id res chain seq x y z
N MET A 1 -18.14 -5.89 -19.04
CA MET A 1 -18.30 -4.83 -20.07
C MET A 1 -16.95 -4.53 -20.72
N LYS A 2 -16.90 -4.28 -22.04
CA LYS A 2 -15.65 -3.89 -22.73
C LYS A 2 -15.48 -2.38 -22.74
N ILE A 3 -14.25 -1.89 -22.50
CA ILE A 3 -13.87 -0.48 -22.57
C ILE A 3 -12.62 -0.32 -23.45
N THR A 4 -12.58 0.72 -24.30
CA THR A 4 -11.37 1.05 -25.05
C THR A 4 -10.40 1.85 -24.18
N LEU A 5 -9.12 1.82 -24.55
CA LEU A 5 -8.08 2.55 -23.82
C LEU A 5 -8.32 4.07 -23.88
N GLU A 6 -8.78 4.60 -25.02
CA GLU A 6 -9.12 6.02 -25.18
C GLU A 6 -10.25 6.45 -24.24
N LYS A 7 -11.28 5.61 -24.12
CA LYS A 7 -12.39 5.87 -23.22
C LYS A 7 -11.93 5.87 -21.77
N LEU A 8 -11.11 4.87 -21.38
CA LEU A 8 -10.53 4.81 -20.03
C LEU A 8 -9.70 6.06 -19.71
N VAL A 9 -8.80 6.46 -20.61
CA VAL A 9 -7.97 7.69 -20.44
C VAL A 9 -8.86 8.93 -20.29
N SER A 10 -9.91 9.05 -21.14
CA SER A 10 -10.83 10.17 -21.06
C SER A 10 -11.60 10.22 -19.72
N ASP A 11 -12.06 9.07 -19.23
CA ASP A 11 -12.82 8.98 -17.98
C ASP A 11 -11.93 9.28 -16.75
N VAL A 12 -10.69 8.80 -16.75
CA VAL A 12 -9.71 9.12 -15.69
C VAL A 12 -9.41 10.61 -15.66
N LYS A 13 -9.13 11.23 -16.82
CA LYS A 13 -8.86 12.69 -16.90
C LYS A 13 -10.05 13.53 -16.43
N LYS A 14 -11.28 13.12 -16.72
CA LYS A 14 -12.49 13.80 -16.20
C LYS A 14 -12.59 13.70 -14.68
N ARG A 15 -12.29 12.52 -14.13
CA ARG A 15 -12.30 12.30 -12.68
C ARG A 15 -11.21 13.12 -12.00
N GLU A 16 -9.99 13.13 -12.54
CA GLU A 16 -8.89 13.98 -12.05
C GLU A 16 -9.27 15.45 -12.00
N ALA A 17 -9.91 15.97 -13.04
CA ALA A 17 -10.33 17.36 -13.10
C ALA A 17 -11.42 17.74 -12.07
N SER A 18 -12.04 16.78 -11.40
CA SER A 18 -13.04 16.97 -10.34
C SER A 18 -12.50 16.67 -8.94
N MET A 19 -11.21 16.31 -8.81
CA MET A 19 -10.58 16.09 -7.51
C MET A 19 -10.18 17.42 -6.92
N GLU A 20 -10.63 17.69 -5.70
CA GLU A 20 -10.36 18.93 -4.99
C GLU A 20 -10.34 18.68 -3.49
N GLU A 21 -9.28 19.11 -2.82
CA GLU A 21 -9.22 19.06 -1.36
C GLU A 21 -10.29 19.98 -0.76
N PRO A 22 -11.20 19.49 0.11
CA PRO A 22 -12.20 20.30 0.75
C PRO A 22 -11.59 21.45 1.56
N GLN A 23 -12.26 22.62 1.57
CA GLN A 23 -11.76 23.79 2.28
C GLN A 23 -11.54 23.52 3.77
N GLU A 24 -12.40 22.75 4.41
CA GLU A 24 -12.27 22.35 5.82
C GLU A 24 -11.01 21.53 6.11
N VAL A 25 -10.57 20.68 5.17
CA VAL A 25 -9.31 19.94 5.26
C VAL A 25 -8.13 20.89 5.11
N THR A 26 -8.20 21.80 4.13
CA THR A 26 -7.19 22.85 3.94
C THR A 26 -7.08 23.73 5.19
N ASP A 27 -8.19 24.17 5.77
CA ASP A 27 -8.21 25.00 6.99
C ASP A 27 -7.57 24.27 8.17
N MET A 28 -7.87 22.98 8.37
CA MET A 28 -7.25 22.13 9.39
C MET A 28 -5.73 22.03 9.19
N ILE A 29 -5.27 21.77 7.96
CA ILE A 29 -3.85 21.69 7.63
C ILE A 29 -3.15 23.04 7.94
N GLN A 30 -3.75 24.15 7.54
CA GLN A 30 -3.20 25.51 7.78
C GLN A 30 -3.10 25.83 9.27
N ALA A 31 -4.15 25.52 10.03
CA ALA A 31 -4.17 25.73 11.47
C ALA A 31 -3.09 24.90 12.19
N THR A 32 -3.03 23.60 11.91
CA THR A 32 -1.99 22.71 12.48
C THR A 32 -0.59 23.10 12.01
N ALA A 33 -0.43 23.56 10.76
CA ALA A 33 0.86 24.04 10.24
C ALA A 33 1.37 25.28 11.00
N LYS A 34 0.49 26.17 11.44
CA LYS A 34 0.88 27.30 12.27
C LYS A 34 1.39 26.83 13.63
N VAL A 35 0.70 25.90 14.30
CA VAL A 35 1.13 25.32 15.59
C VAL A 35 2.49 24.60 15.44
N ALA A 36 2.64 23.82 14.36
CA ALA A 36 3.89 23.09 14.08
C ALA A 36 5.05 24.05 13.76
N TYR A 37 4.79 25.10 12.98
CA TYR A 37 5.79 26.14 12.68
C TYR A 37 6.25 26.85 13.96
N ASP A 38 5.32 27.24 14.83
CA ASP A 38 5.64 27.89 16.11
C ASP A 38 6.46 26.96 17.01
N ALA A 39 6.17 25.68 17.02
CA ALA A 39 6.98 24.68 17.70
C ALA A 39 8.42 24.62 17.16
N ILE A 40 8.59 24.70 15.82
CA ILE A 40 9.90 24.67 15.16
C ILE A 40 10.72 25.91 15.47
N VAL A 41 10.13 27.10 15.46
CA VAL A 41 10.86 28.35 15.72
C VAL A 41 11.05 28.66 17.19
N SER A 42 10.34 27.98 18.10
CA SER A 42 10.50 28.08 19.55
C SER A 42 11.88 27.57 20.02
N GLU A 43 12.25 27.86 21.27
CA GLU A 43 13.48 27.35 21.86
C GLU A 43 13.38 25.88 22.35
N LYS A 44 12.15 25.37 22.58
CA LYS A 44 11.93 24.00 23.05
C LYS A 44 12.45 22.97 22.04
N PRO A 45 13.22 21.94 22.43
CA PRO A 45 13.55 20.85 21.53
C PRO A 45 12.29 20.10 21.10
N VAL A 46 12.34 19.47 19.92
CA VAL A 46 11.22 18.68 19.39
C VAL A 46 11.59 17.19 19.38
N THR A 47 10.67 16.36 19.89
CA THR A 47 10.76 14.90 19.75
C THR A 47 9.61 14.42 18.89
N VAL A 48 9.95 13.78 17.78
CA VAL A 48 9.00 13.13 16.90
C VAL A 48 8.88 11.66 17.28
N LEU A 49 7.66 11.20 17.49
CA LEU A 49 7.32 9.78 17.65
C LEU A 49 6.59 9.33 16.39
N THR A 50 6.90 8.15 15.85
CA THR A 50 6.29 7.68 14.62
C THR A 50 6.13 6.16 14.60
N ASP A 51 5.19 5.66 13.82
CA ASP A 51 5.06 4.22 13.60
C ASP A 51 6.29 3.66 12.85
N TYR A 52 6.34 2.35 12.73
CA TYR A 52 7.52 1.59 12.27
C TYR A 52 7.52 1.29 10.77
N ASP A 53 6.49 1.61 10.03
CA ASP A 53 6.39 1.29 8.61
C ASP A 53 6.83 2.45 7.69
N ALA A 54 6.63 2.28 6.38
CA ALA A 54 7.10 3.26 5.41
C ALA A 54 6.36 4.59 5.52
N ASP A 55 5.07 4.59 5.90
CA ASP A 55 4.29 5.81 6.07
C ASP A 55 4.81 6.61 7.26
N GLY A 56 4.93 5.97 8.43
CA GLY A 56 5.50 6.60 9.61
C GLY A 56 6.95 7.09 9.40
N ILE A 57 7.79 6.30 8.74
CA ILE A 57 9.18 6.68 8.45
C ILE A 57 9.25 7.89 7.50
N CYS A 58 8.45 7.90 6.43
CA CYS A 58 8.45 8.99 5.45
C CYS A 58 7.87 10.29 6.04
N SER A 59 6.77 10.21 6.81
CA SER A 59 6.18 11.38 7.47
C SER A 59 7.14 12.05 8.46
N ALA A 60 7.79 11.24 9.31
CA ALA A 60 8.80 11.74 10.24
C ALA A 60 10.04 12.33 9.53
N TYR A 61 10.45 11.72 8.39
CA TYR A 61 11.52 12.26 7.56
C TYR A 61 11.16 13.64 6.99
N ILE A 62 9.97 13.77 6.40
CA ILE A 62 9.47 15.02 5.83
C ILE A 62 9.47 16.11 6.90
N PHE A 63 8.86 15.85 8.06
CA PHE A 63 8.78 16.82 9.13
C PHE A 63 10.18 17.24 9.65
N LYS A 64 11.06 16.27 9.90
CA LYS A 64 12.43 16.56 10.37
C LYS A 64 13.19 17.44 9.38
N ARG A 65 13.19 17.09 8.09
CA ARG A 65 13.92 17.84 7.06
C ARG A 65 13.32 19.22 6.81
N ALA A 66 11.98 19.33 6.86
CA ALA A 66 11.30 20.62 6.80
C ALA A 66 11.70 21.53 7.98
N ALA A 67 11.66 20.97 9.19
CA ALA A 67 12.00 21.72 10.40
C ALA A 67 13.47 22.16 10.41
N GLU A 68 14.41 21.31 9.97
CA GLU A 68 15.83 21.67 9.81
C GLU A 68 16.07 22.74 8.74
N ALA A 69 15.24 22.75 7.68
CA ALA A 69 15.32 23.79 6.64
C ALA A 69 14.77 25.14 7.11
N ILE A 70 13.72 25.14 7.94
CA ILE A 70 13.13 26.36 8.55
C ILE A 70 14.05 26.89 9.66
N ASN A 71 14.51 26.02 10.54
CA ASN A 71 15.39 26.38 11.67
C ASN A 71 16.57 25.41 11.79
N PRO A 72 17.73 25.72 11.16
CA PRO A 72 18.91 24.85 11.17
C PRO A 72 19.49 24.55 12.56
N TYR A 73 19.12 25.34 13.57
CA TYR A 73 19.58 25.17 14.94
C TYR A 73 18.61 24.34 15.79
N LYS A 74 17.45 23.98 15.24
CA LYS A 74 16.44 23.20 15.95
C LYS A 74 16.94 21.81 16.30
N LYS A 75 16.87 21.46 17.57
CA LYS A 75 17.16 20.09 18.02
C LYS A 75 15.91 19.22 17.79
N ILE A 76 16.05 18.26 16.90
CA ILE A 76 14.96 17.32 16.54
C ILE A 76 15.46 15.90 16.76
N LYS A 77 14.80 15.20 17.67
CA LYS A 77 14.99 13.78 17.93
C LYS A 77 13.83 13.01 17.28
N VAL A 78 14.10 11.91 16.61
CA VAL A 78 13.06 11.04 16.05
C VAL A 78 13.19 9.64 16.65
N ILE A 79 12.07 9.11 17.12
CA ILE A 79 11.96 7.78 17.72
C ILE A 79 10.89 7.02 16.93
N CYS A 80 11.31 6.02 16.17
CA CYS A 80 10.42 5.10 15.50
C CYS A 80 9.96 4.02 16.46
N ASN A 81 8.68 3.69 16.44
CA ASN A 81 8.14 2.56 17.19
C ASN A 81 8.87 1.26 16.79
N ASP A 82 8.84 0.28 17.67
CA ASP A 82 9.44 -1.02 17.42
C ASP A 82 8.33 -2.05 17.14
N ARG A 83 8.37 -2.67 15.98
CA ARG A 83 7.38 -3.67 15.57
C ARG A 83 7.27 -4.88 16.51
N ARG A 84 8.27 -5.09 17.37
CA ARG A 84 8.24 -6.12 18.44
C ARG A 84 7.35 -5.73 19.62
N GLY A 85 7.04 -4.44 19.75
CA GLY A 85 6.15 -3.90 20.77
C GLY A 85 4.67 -3.92 20.36
N ALA A 86 3.86 -3.27 21.16
CA ALA A 86 2.47 -3.02 20.82
C ALA A 86 2.38 -1.99 19.68
N TYR A 87 1.35 -2.11 18.86
CA TYR A 87 0.94 -1.06 17.94
C TYR A 87 0.51 0.20 18.72
N GLY A 88 0.63 1.35 18.11
CA GLY A 88 0.28 2.63 18.73
C GLY A 88 1.51 3.44 19.13
N VAL A 89 1.30 4.41 20.00
CA VAL A 89 2.38 5.29 20.48
C VAL A 89 3.45 4.49 21.22
N PRO A 90 4.76 4.73 20.96
CA PRO A 90 5.83 3.96 21.58
C PRO A 90 5.84 4.02 23.10
N LYS A 91 5.37 2.96 23.78
CA LYS A 91 5.24 2.90 25.26
C LYS A 91 6.59 2.83 26.00
N PHE A 92 7.69 2.55 25.31
CA PHE A 92 9.03 2.54 25.88
C PHE A 92 9.65 3.95 26.02
N VAL A 93 9.00 4.97 25.45
CA VAL A 93 9.45 6.35 25.52
C VAL A 93 9.06 6.95 26.86
N GLN A 94 10.05 7.45 27.60
CA GLN A 94 9.80 8.22 28.81
C GLN A 94 9.69 9.70 28.43
N PRO A 95 8.61 10.40 28.82
CA PRO A 95 8.44 11.81 28.49
C PRO A 95 9.49 12.67 29.16
N GLU A 96 10.06 13.61 28.41
CA GLU A 96 11.02 14.60 28.89
C GLU A 96 10.28 15.93 29.14
N LYS A 97 10.69 16.66 30.20
CA LYS A 97 10.13 17.99 30.49
C LYS A 97 10.64 19.02 29.47
N GLU A 98 9.80 20.00 29.15
CA GLU A 98 10.15 21.12 28.26
C GLU A 98 10.52 20.66 26.82
N VAL A 99 9.95 19.55 26.37
CA VAL A 99 10.08 19.02 25.02
C VAL A 99 8.73 19.10 24.34
N GLN A 100 8.72 19.58 23.10
CA GLN A 100 7.55 19.55 22.23
C GLN A 100 7.48 18.17 21.54
N TYR A 101 6.34 17.49 21.66
CA TYR A 101 6.12 16.22 20.97
C TYR A 101 5.28 16.40 19.71
N VAL A 102 5.67 15.68 18.65
CA VAL A 102 4.92 15.56 17.40
C VAL A 102 4.82 14.07 17.07
N ILE A 103 3.64 13.58 16.83
CA ILE A 103 3.36 12.15 16.61
C ILE A 103 2.84 11.98 15.20
N PHE A 104 3.41 11.03 14.44
CA PHE A 104 3.00 10.71 13.08
C PHE A 104 2.57 9.27 12.95
N ASP A 105 1.53 9.04 12.12
CA ASP A 105 1.06 7.72 11.68
C ASP A 105 0.63 6.81 12.85
N THR A 106 0.21 7.42 13.92
CA THR A 106 -0.34 6.77 15.10
C THR A 106 -0.85 7.82 16.08
N GLY A 107 -1.73 7.44 16.98
CA GLY A 107 -2.13 8.27 18.10
C GLY A 107 -3.62 8.57 18.19
N CYS A 108 -4.37 8.53 17.11
CA CYS A 108 -5.80 8.85 17.10
C CYS A 108 -6.64 7.93 17.99
N ALA A 109 -6.21 6.71 18.23
CA ALA A 109 -6.86 5.80 19.18
C ALA A 109 -6.39 5.99 20.63
N GLU A 110 -5.44 6.90 20.90
CA GLU A 110 -4.76 7.01 22.20
C GLU A 110 -4.62 8.48 22.66
N LEU A 111 -5.49 9.38 22.23
CA LEU A 111 -5.38 10.82 22.49
C LEU A 111 -5.34 11.15 23.99
N THR A 112 -6.15 10.49 24.81
CA THR A 112 -6.12 10.65 26.28
C THR A 112 -4.75 10.26 26.84
N TYR A 113 -4.21 9.10 26.46
CA TYR A 113 -2.87 8.66 26.88
C TYR A 113 -1.79 9.66 26.46
N ILE A 114 -1.85 10.17 25.23
CA ILE A 114 -0.91 11.16 24.70
C ILE A 114 -0.95 12.43 25.54
N ASN A 115 -2.15 12.96 25.78
CA ASN A 115 -2.34 14.19 26.54
C ASN A 115 -1.82 14.08 27.99
N GLU A 116 -2.06 12.95 28.65
CA GLU A 116 -1.59 12.69 30.01
C GLU A 116 -0.09 12.43 30.12
N THR A 117 0.48 11.78 29.09
CA THR A 117 1.87 11.33 29.12
C THR A 117 2.84 12.36 28.54
N PHE A 118 2.53 12.92 27.38
CA PHE A 118 3.46 13.78 26.62
C PHE A 118 3.13 15.27 26.73
N GLY A 119 1.99 15.61 27.31
CA GLY A 119 1.59 16.98 27.58
C GLY A 119 0.57 17.54 26.60
N THR A 120 -0.01 18.66 27.03
CA THR A 120 -1.14 19.30 26.36
C THR A 120 -0.80 20.08 25.11
N ASP A 121 0.48 20.20 24.76
CA ASP A 121 0.99 20.85 23.56
C ASP A 121 1.46 19.85 22.49
N THR A 122 1.23 18.55 22.69
CA THR A 122 1.57 17.51 21.72
C THR A 122 0.71 17.62 20.45
N ILE A 123 1.35 17.55 19.28
CA ILE A 123 0.71 17.55 17.96
C ILE A 123 0.59 16.10 17.48
N VAL A 124 -0.58 15.70 16.99
CA VAL A 124 -0.86 14.39 16.38
C VAL A 124 -1.22 14.59 14.92
N CYS A 125 -0.52 13.90 14.03
CA CYS A 125 -0.74 13.87 12.60
C CYS A 125 -0.92 12.41 12.16
N ASP A 126 -2.17 11.99 12.00
CA ASP A 126 -2.55 10.59 11.83
C ASP A 126 -3.68 10.47 10.80
N HIS A 127 -4.01 9.25 10.40
CA HIS A 127 -5.08 8.95 9.46
C HIS A 127 -5.90 7.71 9.86
N HIS A 128 -5.67 7.23 11.07
CA HIS A 128 -6.41 6.09 11.62
C HIS A 128 -7.74 6.54 12.24
N LEU A 129 -8.67 5.60 12.36
CA LEU A 129 -9.97 5.89 12.99
C LEU A 129 -9.79 6.38 14.42
N ILE A 130 -10.46 7.48 14.73
CA ILE A 130 -10.45 8.07 16.06
C ILE A 130 -11.46 7.31 16.93
N THR A 131 -10.98 6.77 18.04
CA THR A 131 -11.80 6.02 19.00
C THR A 131 -11.93 6.70 20.37
N ASP A 132 -11.28 7.86 20.55
CA ASP A 132 -11.23 8.62 21.78
C ASP A 132 -11.94 9.98 21.59
N ASP A 133 -13.29 9.94 21.64
CA ASP A 133 -14.12 11.11 21.33
C ASP A 133 -14.02 12.22 22.39
N GLU A 134 -13.82 11.91 23.67
CA GLU A 134 -13.76 12.94 24.73
C GLU A 134 -12.55 13.84 24.58
N THR A 135 -11.41 13.30 24.22
CA THR A 135 -10.17 14.06 24.08
C THR A 135 -9.99 14.65 22.68
N LYS A 136 -10.64 14.06 21.66
CA LYS A 136 -10.65 14.54 20.27
C LYS A 136 -11.04 16.01 20.16
N GLU A 137 -12.16 16.42 20.76
CA GLU A 137 -12.67 17.80 20.69
C GLU A 137 -11.63 18.82 21.17
N ARG A 138 -10.89 18.48 22.21
CA ARG A 138 -9.84 19.36 22.73
C ARG A 138 -8.66 19.50 21.77
N PHE A 139 -8.19 18.38 21.20
CA PHE A 139 -7.10 18.41 20.22
C PHE A 139 -7.50 19.21 18.97
N CYS A 140 -8.73 19.05 18.49
CA CYS A 140 -9.26 19.84 17.36
C CYS A 140 -9.36 21.32 17.71
N PHE A 141 -9.89 21.67 18.89
CA PHE A 141 -10.03 23.07 19.32
C PHE A 141 -8.68 23.80 19.47
N GLU A 142 -7.62 23.08 19.78
CA GLU A 142 -6.27 23.63 19.95
C GLU A 142 -5.41 23.45 18.67
N ASP A 143 -6.01 23.07 17.54
CA ASP A 143 -5.36 22.84 16.24
C ASP A 143 -4.17 21.85 16.30
N ARG A 144 -4.28 20.85 17.20
CA ARG A 144 -3.21 19.87 17.47
C ARG A 144 -3.46 18.48 16.88
N LEU A 145 -4.62 18.28 16.29
CA LEU A 145 -4.98 17.06 15.58
C LEU A 145 -5.08 17.36 14.09
N LEU A 146 -4.19 16.76 13.30
CA LEU A 146 -4.27 16.73 11.86
C LEU A 146 -4.70 15.33 11.44
N ASP A 147 -6.00 15.11 11.39
CA ASP A 147 -6.62 13.88 10.92
C ASP A 147 -8.00 14.21 10.31
N PRO A 148 -8.16 14.03 8.98
CA PRO A 148 -9.43 14.30 8.31
C PRO A 148 -10.63 13.51 8.85
N HIS A 149 -10.41 12.32 9.49
CA HIS A 149 -11.49 11.56 10.14
C HIS A 149 -12.14 12.30 11.33
N SER A 150 -11.52 13.38 11.80
CA SER A 150 -12.09 14.23 12.82
C SER A 150 -13.23 15.14 12.32
N LEU A 151 -13.35 15.33 11.00
CA LEU A 151 -14.30 16.28 10.39
C LEU A 151 -15.71 15.71 10.25
N HIS A 152 -15.83 14.44 9.86
CA HIS A 152 -17.13 13.81 9.60
C HIS A 152 -17.20 12.40 10.19
N ASP A 153 -18.35 12.08 10.77
CA ASP A 153 -18.65 10.70 11.24
C ASP A 153 -18.85 9.72 10.07
N ASP A 154 -19.23 10.25 8.89
CA ASP A 154 -19.33 9.48 7.64
C ASP A 154 -17.98 9.46 6.94
N ASP A 155 -17.25 8.36 7.11
CA ASP A 155 -15.91 8.17 6.58
C ASP A 155 -15.80 8.40 5.05
N SER A 156 -16.88 8.19 4.31
CA SER A 156 -16.89 8.43 2.86
C SER A 156 -16.74 9.90 2.45
N LYS A 157 -16.90 10.83 3.39
CA LYS A 157 -16.74 12.28 3.21
C LYS A 157 -15.35 12.76 3.59
N ASN A 158 -14.61 11.98 4.37
CA ASN A 158 -13.28 12.33 4.82
C ASN A 158 -12.26 12.17 3.69
N ALA A 159 -11.28 13.06 3.65
CA ALA A 159 -10.15 12.94 2.74
C ALA A 159 -9.27 11.75 3.14
N GLN A 160 -9.01 10.87 2.19
CA GLN A 160 -8.26 9.62 2.40
C GLN A 160 -6.75 9.83 2.26
N TYR A 161 -6.18 10.68 3.09
CA TYR A 161 -4.72 10.84 3.17
C TYR A 161 -4.09 9.71 4.02
N CYS A 162 -2.82 9.39 3.76
CA CYS A 162 -1.95 8.75 4.75
C CYS A 162 -1.16 9.80 5.55
N ALA A 163 -0.49 9.40 6.62
CA ALA A 163 0.28 10.32 7.45
C ALA A 163 1.39 11.04 6.66
N THR A 164 2.02 10.37 5.70
CA THR A 164 3.01 10.99 4.79
C THR A 164 2.40 12.07 3.92
N GLY A 165 1.21 11.84 3.36
CA GLY A 165 0.47 12.83 2.58
C GLY A 165 0.16 14.07 3.42
N LEU A 166 -0.34 13.89 4.64
CA LEU A 166 -0.60 14.96 5.60
C LEU A 166 0.68 15.69 6.01
N ALA A 167 1.77 14.96 6.30
CA ALA A 167 3.06 15.57 6.63
C ALA A 167 3.61 16.44 5.48
N TYR A 168 3.39 16.03 4.23
CA TYR A 168 3.80 16.82 3.07
C TYR A 168 2.93 18.07 2.88
N ARG A 169 1.62 17.96 3.06
CA ARG A 169 0.71 19.10 3.05
C ARG A 169 1.06 20.09 4.19
N LEU A 170 1.31 19.56 5.38
CA LEU A 170 1.80 20.34 6.54
C LEU A 170 3.09 21.10 6.19
N TYR A 171 4.06 20.45 5.55
CA TYR A 171 5.28 21.08 5.07
C TYR A 171 5.01 22.22 4.10
N GLN A 172 4.12 22.05 3.12
CA GLN A 172 3.80 23.06 2.12
C GLN A 172 3.26 24.35 2.78
N GLU A 173 2.37 24.21 3.77
CA GLU A 173 1.83 25.32 4.53
C GLU A 173 2.90 25.95 5.44
N MET A 174 3.71 25.17 6.15
CA MET A 174 4.84 25.70 6.95
C MET A 174 5.83 26.48 6.08
N LYS A 175 6.11 26.02 4.86
CA LYS A 175 6.95 26.73 3.89
C LYS A 175 6.33 28.08 3.52
N THR A 176 5.01 28.12 3.30
CA THR A 176 4.27 29.37 3.01
C THR A 176 4.34 30.35 4.19
N ILE A 177 4.20 29.86 5.42
CA ILE A 177 4.36 30.67 6.64
C ILE A 177 5.80 31.20 6.72
N ASN A 178 6.81 30.34 6.53
CA ASN A 178 8.21 30.71 6.58
C ASN A 178 8.56 31.82 5.57
N GLN A 179 8.05 31.73 4.35
CA GLN A 179 8.26 32.76 3.32
C GLN A 179 7.67 34.13 3.72
N ARG A 180 6.56 34.14 4.46
CA ARG A 180 5.94 35.39 4.97
C ARG A 180 6.68 35.97 6.17
N GLU A 181 7.08 35.13 7.13
CA GLU A 181 7.69 35.56 8.37
C GLU A 181 9.20 35.78 8.24
N THR A 182 9.88 35.03 7.37
CA THR A 182 11.34 35.09 7.15
C THR A 182 11.66 35.06 5.65
N PRO A 183 11.36 36.11 4.89
CA PRO A 183 11.52 36.11 3.42
C PRO A 183 12.96 35.87 2.92
N SER A 184 13.96 36.08 3.78
CA SER A 184 15.38 35.84 3.46
C SER A 184 15.82 34.39 3.63
N ALA A 185 15.02 33.55 4.27
CA ALA A 185 15.31 32.13 4.52
C ALA A 185 14.54 31.25 3.51
N GLU A 186 15.02 31.22 2.26
CA GLU A 186 14.43 30.40 1.22
C GLU A 186 14.79 28.92 1.44
N ILE A 187 13.77 28.05 1.41
CA ILE A 187 13.97 26.60 1.40
C ILE A 187 14.46 26.19 0.01
N SER A 188 15.57 25.46 -0.05
CA SER A 188 16.19 25.11 -1.32
C SER A 188 15.34 24.13 -2.13
N GLU A 189 15.41 24.24 -3.46
CA GLU A 189 14.76 23.31 -4.39
C GLU A 189 15.15 21.85 -4.11
N LYS A 190 16.37 21.61 -3.66
CA LYS A 190 16.84 20.27 -3.27
C LYS A 190 15.99 19.68 -2.15
N ILE A 191 15.65 20.46 -1.15
CA ILE A 191 14.77 20.01 -0.05
C ILE A 191 13.36 19.76 -0.61
N ASP A 192 12.80 20.70 -1.38
CA ASP A 192 11.47 20.55 -1.99
C ASP A 192 11.36 19.25 -2.79
N ASN A 193 12.32 18.99 -3.67
CA ASN A 193 12.34 17.78 -4.49
C ASN A 193 12.46 16.51 -3.63
N THR A 194 13.34 16.52 -2.64
CA THR A 194 13.54 15.38 -1.74
C THR A 194 12.27 15.06 -0.95
N LEU A 195 11.59 16.10 -0.43
CA LEU A 195 10.36 15.90 0.34
C LEU A 195 9.19 15.44 -0.54
N ALA A 196 9.08 15.94 -1.77
CA ALA A 196 8.10 15.44 -2.74
C ALA A 196 8.32 13.96 -3.09
N ILE A 197 9.58 13.54 -3.26
CA ILE A 197 9.94 12.14 -3.48
C ILE A 197 9.52 11.28 -2.29
N MET A 198 9.82 11.70 -1.07
CA MET A 198 9.45 10.95 0.13
C MET A 198 7.93 10.90 0.33
N ALA A 199 7.22 11.99 -0.01
CA ALA A 199 5.76 12.03 0.00
C ALA A 199 5.15 11.02 -0.97
N CYS A 200 5.67 10.94 -2.19
CA CYS A 200 5.27 9.95 -3.18
C CYS A 200 5.49 8.51 -2.67
N ILE A 201 6.67 8.22 -2.11
CA ILE A 201 7.02 6.88 -1.64
C ILE A 201 6.09 6.43 -0.50
N GLY A 202 5.87 7.26 0.52
CA GLY A 202 5.00 6.93 1.65
C GLY A 202 3.55 6.74 1.21
N THR A 203 3.02 7.67 0.41
CA THR A 203 1.64 7.61 -0.12
C THR A 203 1.38 6.34 -0.93
N ILE A 204 2.35 5.90 -1.74
CA ILE A 204 2.25 4.63 -2.49
C ILE A 204 2.37 3.43 -1.54
N ALA A 205 3.29 3.49 -0.57
CA ALA A 205 3.57 2.36 0.33
C ALA A 205 2.41 2.04 1.28
N ASP A 206 1.65 3.06 1.68
CA ASP A 206 0.44 2.91 2.49
C ASP A 206 -0.81 2.48 1.68
N VAL A 207 -0.69 2.46 0.34
CA VAL A 207 -1.76 1.97 -0.56
C VAL A 207 -3.06 2.78 -0.46
N VAL A 208 -2.98 4.08 -0.16
CA VAL A 208 -4.16 4.96 -0.15
C VAL A 208 -4.81 5.07 -1.53
N ASN A 209 -6.09 5.47 -1.53
CA ASN A 209 -6.84 5.66 -2.76
C ASN A 209 -6.28 6.85 -3.56
N LEU A 210 -5.63 6.57 -4.69
CA LEU A 210 -5.08 7.59 -5.59
C LEU A 210 -6.15 8.32 -6.43
N MET A 211 -7.40 7.91 -6.34
CA MET A 211 -8.54 8.53 -7.02
C MET A 211 -9.60 9.00 -6.02
N ASP A 212 -9.20 9.23 -4.78
CA ASP A 212 -10.06 9.90 -3.79
C ASP A 212 -10.33 11.34 -4.22
N SER A 213 -11.61 11.71 -4.32
CA SER A 213 -12.03 13.03 -4.79
C SER A 213 -11.74 14.17 -3.80
N ASN A 214 -11.50 13.82 -2.55
CA ASN A 214 -11.36 14.75 -1.43
C ASN A 214 -9.90 14.94 -0.99
N SER A 215 -8.93 14.36 -1.72
CA SER A 215 -7.51 14.47 -1.40
C SER A 215 -6.65 14.78 -2.61
N LEU A 216 -5.43 15.25 -2.36
CA LEU A 216 -4.41 15.49 -3.38
C LEU A 216 -3.45 14.30 -3.56
N ASN A 217 -3.81 13.09 -3.10
CA ASN A 217 -2.95 11.91 -3.17
C ASN A 217 -2.37 11.68 -4.56
N ARG A 218 -3.20 11.78 -5.59
CA ARG A 218 -2.77 11.57 -6.97
C ARG A 218 -1.78 12.62 -7.44
N GLU A 219 -1.99 13.88 -7.08
CA GLU A 219 -1.11 15.00 -7.42
C GLU A 219 0.24 14.86 -6.70
N ILE A 220 0.23 14.51 -5.42
CA ILE A 220 1.43 14.23 -4.62
C ILE A 220 2.26 13.13 -5.30
N VAL A 221 1.63 12.02 -5.69
CA VAL A 221 2.33 10.91 -6.33
C VAL A 221 2.83 11.27 -7.73
N LYS A 222 2.03 11.97 -8.55
CA LYS A 222 2.49 12.47 -9.87
C LYS A 222 3.71 13.37 -9.76
N SER A 223 3.63 14.36 -8.88
CA SER A 223 4.74 15.29 -8.63
C SER A 223 5.99 14.56 -8.17
N GLY A 224 5.85 13.60 -7.24
CA GLY A 224 6.98 12.83 -6.74
C GLY A 224 7.61 11.91 -7.80
N ILE A 225 6.82 11.27 -8.67
CA ILE A 225 7.33 10.48 -9.80
C ILE A 225 8.13 11.38 -10.75
N GLU A 226 7.64 12.57 -11.08
CA GLU A 226 8.35 13.54 -11.90
C GLU A 226 9.71 13.93 -11.28
N LYS A 227 9.74 14.13 -9.94
CA LYS A 227 10.99 14.42 -9.23
C LYS A 227 11.95 13.23 -9.19
N ILE A 228 11.43 12.01 -9.08
CA ILE A 228 12.23 10.78 -9.15
C ILE A 228 12.87 10.63 -10.52
N ASP A 229 12.10 10.83 -11.59
CA ASP A 229 12.59 10.71 -12.96
C ASP A 229 13.68 11.75 -13.30
N ASN A 230 13.64 12.91 -12.65
CA ASN A 230 14.61 13.99 -12.81
C ASN A 230 15.65 14.06 -11.67
N ALA A 231 15.73 13.05 -10.79
CA ALA A 231 16.59 13.07 -9.62
C ALA A 231 18.09 13.05 -10.00
N THR A 232 18.83 14.03 -9.47
CA THR A 232 20.29 14.12 -9.61
C THR A 232 20.93 14.32 -8.23
N LYS A 233 22.27 14.23 -8.17
CA LYS A 233 23.01 14.50 -6.92
C LYS A 233 22.89 15.96 -6.45
N GLU A 234 22.63 16.86 -7.38
CA GLU A 234 22.53 18.30 -7.13
C GLU A 234 21.15 18.66 -6.55
N ASN A 235 20.10 18.00 -7.01
CA ASN A 235 18.71 18.37 -6.71
C ASN A 235 17.98 17.38 -5.77
N THR A 236 18.66 16.37 -5.22
CA THR A 236 18.10 15.38 -4.30
C THR A 236 19.11 15.03 -3.20
N ASP A 237 18.64 14.74 -1.99
CA ASP A 237 19.52 14.27 -0.91
C ASP A 237 20.23 12.97 -1.31
N PHE A 238 21.52 12.89 -1.00
CA PHE A 238 22.37 11.77 -1.43
C PHE A 238 21.79 10.40 -1.06
N THR A 239 21.34 10.24 0.19
CA THR A 239 20.81 8.95 0.67
C THR A 239 19.54 8.54 -0.04
N ILE A 240 18.67 9.48 -0.39
CA ILE A 240 17.43 9.22 -1.11
C ILE A 240 17.74 8.83 -2.56
N GLY A 241 18.56 9.62 -3.25
CA GLY A 241 18.98 9.29 -4.63
C GLY A 241 19.73 7.96 -4.71
N TYR A 242 20.59 7.66 -3.73
CA TYR A 242 21.29 6.38 -3.63
C TYR A 242 20.32 5.21 -3.40
N MET A 243 19.35 5.36 -2.52
CA MET A 243 18.31 4.36 -2.27
C MET A 243 17.51 4.07 -3.54
N LEU A 244 17.03 5.09 -4.24
CA LEU A 244 16.30 4.94 -5.50
C LEU A 244 17.12 4.14 -6.52
N ALA A 245 18.35 4.54 -6.77
CA ALA A 245 19.25 3.85 -7.70
C ALA A 245 19.49 2.38 -7.32
N GLN A 246 19.69 2.08 -6.04
CA GLN A 246 19.89 0.71 -5.55
C GLN A 246 18.61 -0.14 -5.59
N CYS A 247 17.45 0.49 -5.56
CA CYS A 247 16.16 -0.15 -5.78
C CYS A 247 15.81 -0.29 -7.27
N GLY A 248 16.68 0.18 -8.19
CA GLY A 248 16.46 0.10 -9.63
C GLY A 248 15.45 1.13 -10.15
N ILE A 249 15.24 2.23 -9.40
CA ILE A 249 14.33 3.32 -9.77
C ILE A 249 15.14 4.49 -10.32
N GLY A 250 14.74 4.98 -11.49
CA GLY A 250 15.35 6.11 -12.20
C GLY A 250 15.16 6.01 -13.72
N ASP A 251 15.89 6.85 -14.47
CA ASP A 251 15.95 6.86 -15.94
C ASP A 251 14.63 7.17 -16.67
N ASN A 252 13.82 8.11 -16.15
CA ASN A 252 12.55 8.59 -16.76
C ASN A 252 11.51 7.48 -16.99
N THR A 253 11.47 6.48 -16.14
CA THR A 253 10.60 5.31 -16.32
C THR A 253 9.87 4.86 -15.07
N ALA A 254 10.01 5.55 -13.94
CA ALA A 254 9.38 5.16 -12.69
C ALA A 254 7.86 5.07 -12.79
N THR A 255 7.29 3.99 -12.26
CA THR A 255 5.83 3.82 -12.09
C THR A 255 5.49 3.72 -10.62
N ALA A 256 4.24 4.02 -10.25
CA ALA A 256 3.76 3.83 -8.88
C ALA A 256 3.97 2.37 -8.42
N LYS A 257 3.78 1.39 -9.32
CA LYS A 257 4.02 -0.02 -9.04
C LYS A 257 5.49 -0.30 -8.71
N ASP A 258 6.43 0.20 -9.52
CA ASP A 258 7.88 -0.01 -9.31
C ASP A 258 8.31 0.58 -7.96
N ILE A 259 7.83 1.78 -7.62
CA ILE A 259 8.11 2.45 -6.34
C ILE A 259 7.57 1.62 -5.18
N GLY A 260 6.32 1.18 -5.23
CA GLY A 260 5.70 0.40 -4.15
C GLY A 260 6.39 -0.95 -3.91
N PHE A 261 6.67 -1.70 -5.00
CA PHE A 261 7.27 -3.05 -4.90
C PHE A 261 8.77 -3.05 -4.63
N SER A 262 9.49 -2.00 -4.97
CA SER A 262 10.94 -1.91 -4.72
C SER A 262 11.26 -1.02 -3.52
N VAL A 263 10.93 0.27 -3.56
CA VAL A 263 11.30 1.24 -2.51
C VAL A 263 10.41 1.09 -1.27
N GLY A 264 9.09 1.07 -1.42
CA GLY A 264 8.16 0.86 -0.31
C GLY A 264 8.39 -0.47 0.40
N ALA A 265 8.59 -1.54 -0.39
CA ALA A 265 8.93 -2.85 0.15
C ALA A 265 10.31 -2.88 0.84
N PHE A 266 11.28 -2.09 0.38
CA PHE A 266 12.60 -1.95 1.02
C PHE A 266 12.47 -1.22 2.37
N LEU A 267 11.76 -0.10 2.44
CA LEU A 267 11.50 0.64 3.67
C LEU A 267 10.82 -0.26 4.71
N ASN A 268 9.73 -0.91 4.32
CA ASN A 268 8.98 -1.81 5.18
C ASN A 268 9.76 -3.08 5.60
N SER A 269 10.81 -3.47 4.86
CA SER A 269 11.59 -4.66 5.19
C SER A 269 12.32 -4.53 6.52
N ALA A 270 12.78 -3.35 6.86
CA ALA A 270 13.58 -3.10 8.05
C ALA A 270 12.79 -3.42 9.33
N SER A 271 11.58 -2.87 9.47
CA SER A 271 10.73 -3.14 10.63
C SER A 271 10.25 -4.59 10.67
N ARG A 272 9.99 -5.21 9.52
CA ARG A 272 9.57 -6.64 9.46
C ARG A 272 10.66 -7.59 9.93
N MET A 273 11.92 -7.20 9.82
CA MET A 273 13.06 -7.99 10.31
C MET A 273 13.40 -7.72 11.78
N SER A 274 12.72 -6.79 12.47
CA SER A 274 13.04 -6.43 13.86
C SER A 274 12.98 -7.62 14.81
N GLU A 275 11.99 -8.49 14.67
CA GLU A 275 11.85 -9.69 15.50
C GLU A 275 13.02 -10.67 15.28
N THR A 276 13.39 -10.91 14.03
CA THR A 276 14.48 -11.81 13.66
C THR A 276 15.85 -11.27 14.05
N THR A 277 16.09 -9.96 13.83
CA THR A 277 17.38 -9.31 14.06
C THR A 277 17.57 -8.80 15.49
N LYS A 278 16.51 -8.84 16.31
CA LYS A 278 16.47 -8.27 17.66
C LYS A 278 16.84 -6.78 17.72
N THR A 279 16.62 -6.05 16.63
CA THR A 279 16.97 -4.64 16.46
C THR A 279 15.73 -3.86 16.01
N ASN A 280 15.52 -2.63 16.49
CA ASN A 280 14.51 -1.75 15.94
C ASN A 280 14.88 -1.37 14.49
N GLY A 281 14.35 -2.10 13.52
CA GLY A 281 14.68 -1.94 12.12
C GLY A 281 14.21 -0.61 11.55
N ALA A 282 13.04 -0.11 11.98
CA ALA A 282 12.52 1.19 11.56
C ALA A 282 13.49 2.32 11.95
N GLN A 283 14.02 2.30 13.18
CA GLN A 283 15.00 3.29 13.62
C GLN A 283 16.32 3.20 12.82
N VAL A 284 16.77 1.99 12.47
CA VAL A 284 17.96 1.82 11.62
C VAL A 284 17.71 2.40 10.21
N MET A 285 16.55 2.15 9.64
CA MET A 285 16.14 2.71 8.34
C MET A 285 16.11 4.25 8.40
N PHE A 286 15.42 4.79 9.38
CA PHE A 286 15.32 6.24 9.57
C PHE A 286 16.70 6.90 9.74
N ASN A 287 17.59 6.31 10.52
CA ASN A 287 18.95 6.81 10.73
C ASN A 287 19.79 6.75 9.44
N MET A 288 19.56 5.76 8.58
CA MET A 288 20.20 5.70 7.25
C MET A 288 19.71 6.84 6.35
N LEU A 289 18.39 7.03 6.24
CA LEU A 289 17.79 8.06 5.40
C LEU A 289 18.25 9.47 5.80
N THR A 290 18.30 9.75 7.11
CA THR A 290 18.62 11.09 7.64
C THR A 290 20.12 11.37 7.77
N ASN A 291 20.99 10.38 7.54
CA ASN A 291 22.44 10.62 7.56
C ASN A 291 22.87 11.62 6.46
N GLY A 292 22.15 11.66 5.32
CA GLY A 292 22.25 12.70 4.28
C GLY A 292 23.57 12.76 3.50
N GLU A 293 24.62 12.07 3.95
CA GLU A 293 25.98 12.20 3.49
C GLU A 293 26.48 10.97 2.72
N ASN A 294 27.36 11.25 1.75
CA ASN A 294 28.13 10.23 1.06
C ASN A 294 29.33 9.78 1.89
N ASN A 295 29.10 8.93 2.88
CA ASN A 295 30.15 8.44 3.77
C ASN A 295 30.00 6.93 4.08
N SER A 296 31.03 6.35 4.70
CA SER A 296 31.07 4.92 5.04
C SER A 296 29.91 4.47 5.94
N LYS A 297 29.37 5.33 6.80
CA LYS A 297 28.24 5.01 7.67
C LYS A 297 26.99 4.77 6.86
N THR A 298 26.70 5.60 5.85
CA THR A 298 25.57 5.41 4.95
C THR A 298 25.64 4.06 4.24
N TYR A 299 26.80 3.73 3.68
CA TYR A 299 26.98 2.47 2.95
C TYR A 299 26.82 1.25 3.87
N VAL A 300 27.43 1.26 5.05
CA VAL A 300 27.30 0.16 6.03
C VAL A 300 25.85 -0.05 6.47
N LEU A 301 25.11 1.02 6.75
CA LEU A 301 23.70 0.91 7.12
C LEU A 301 22.86 0.39 5.93
N PHE A 302 23.14 0.89 4.73
CA PHE A 302 22.42 0.47 3.53
C PHE A 302 22.66 -1.01 3.20
N ASP A 303 23.89 -1.49 3.25
CA ASP A 303 24.24 -2.89 3.01
C ASP A 303 23.55 -3.82 4.01
N ARG A 304 23.48 -3.43 5.28
CA ARG A 304 22.72 -4.16 6.30
C ARG A 304 21.23 -4.25 5.97
N LEU A 305 20.62 -3.13 5.59
CA LEU A 305 19.20 -3.07 5.23
C LEU A 305 18.91 -3.88 3.96
N LYS A 306 19.83 -3.87 3.00
CA LYS A 306 19.74 -4.68 1.77
C LYS A 306 19.81 -6.18 2.09
N GLU A 307 20.68 -6.58 3.00
CA GLU A 307 20.75 -7.96 3.50
C GLU A 307 19.42 -8.36 4.19
N TRP A 308 18.88 -7.52 5.05
CA TRP A 308 17.58 -7.79 5.70
C TRP A 308 16.45 -7.92 4.69
N ASN A 309 16.41 -7.07 3.67
CA ASN A 309 15.42 -7.20 2.60
C ASN A 309 15.59 -8.51 1.80
N ALA A 310 16.81 -8.95 1.55
CA ALA A 310 17.08 -10.23 0.90
C ALA A 310 16.63 -11.40 1.78
N GLN A 311 16.92 -11.38 3.07
CA GLN A 311 16.44 -12.37 4.04
C GLN A 311 14.91 -12.40 4.10
N ARG A 312 14.23 -11.23 4.17
CA ARG A 312 12.76 -11.16 4.11
C ARG A 312 12.22 -11.84 2.86
N LYS A 313 12.80 -11.56 1.67
CA LYS A 313 12.39 -12.21 0.42
C LYS A 313 12.57 -13.72 0.48
N SER A 314 13.67 -14.19 1.06
CA SER A 314 13.94 -15.62 1.24
C SER A 314 12.90 -16.28 2.14
N TYR A 315 12.53 -15.66 3.28
CA TYR A 315 11.46 -16.16 4.16
C TYR A 315 10.13 -16.29 3.42
N ILE A 316 9.71 -15.25 2.70
CA ILE A 316 8.44 -15.28 1.96
C ILE A 316 8.46 -16.35 0.85
N ASN A 317 9.58 -16.52 0.16
CA ASN A 317 9.70 -17.55 -0.87
C ASN A 317 9.66 -18.98 -0.26
N ALA A 318 10.26 -19.18 0.90
CA ALA A 318 10.21 -20.47 1.59
C ALA A 318 8.79 -20.85 2.06
N MET A 319 7.93 -19.86 2.34
CA MET A 319 6.52 -20.08 2.71
C MET A 319 5.63 -20.38 1.49
N GLN A 320 6.10 -20.19 0.27
CA GLN A 320 5.41 -20.56 -0.96
C GLN A 320 5.81 -21.99 -1.35
N ASP A 321 5.53 -22.93 -0.47
CA ASP A 321 5.77 -24.37 -0.61
C ASP A 321 4.58 -25.09 -1.28
N GLU A 322 4.65 -26.40 -1.35
CA GLU A 322 3.59 -27.24 -1.92
C GLU A 322 2.23 -27.04 -1.21
N HIS A 323 2.22 -26.86 0.11
CA HIS A 323 0.99 -26.59 0.86
C HIS A 323 0.35 -25.27 0.44
N PHE A 324 1.17 -24.21 0.25
CA PHE A 324 0.70 -22.91 -0.24
C PHE A 324 0.01 -23.03 -1.61
N TYR A 325 0.64 -23.72 -2.56
CA TYR A 325 0.06 -23.88 -3.91
C TYR A 325 -1.16 -24.80 -3.94
N ASN A 326 -1.15 -25.87 -3.15
CA ASN A 326 -2.32 -26.76 -3.00
C ASN A 326 -3.51 -26.00 -2.42
N THR A 327 -3.29 -25.14 -1.43
CA THR A 327 -4.33 -24.27 -0.87
C THR A 327 -4.94 -23.36 -1.92
N ILE A 328 -4.13 -22.74 -2.79
CA ILE A 328 -4.63 -21.91 -3.89
C ILE A 328 -5.57 -22.72 -4.80
N VAL A 329 -5.14 -23.92 -5.20
CA VAL A 329 -5.93 -24.79 -6.08
C VAL A 329 -7.24 -25.21 -5.40
N GLU A 330 -7.18 -25.62 -4.14
CA GLU A 330 -8.35 -26.01 -3.35
C GLU A 330 -9.32 -24.83 -3.22
N GLN A 331 -8.84 -23.68 -2.75
CA GLN A 331 -9.71 -22.52 -2.50
C GLN A 331 -10.35 -21.98 -3.78
N ARG A 332 -9.68 -22.06 -4.93
CA ARG A 332 -10.25 -21.72 -6.23
C ARG A 332 -11.41 -22.62 -6.61
N SER A 333 -11.47 -23.86 -6.11
CA SER A 333 -12.56 -24.82 -6.39
C SER A 333 -13.74 -24.71 -5.42
N THR A 334 -13.62 -23.90 -4.35
CA THR A 334 -14.69 -23.72 -3.34
C THR A 334 -15.46 -22.43 -3.55
N GLU A 335 -16.66 -22.33 -2.99
CA GLU A 335 -17.48 -21.11 -2.94
C GLU A 335 -17.18 -20.24 -1.70
N ASN A 336 -16.16 -20.60 -0.92
CA ASN A 336 -15.76 -19.81 0.23
C ASN A 336 -15.39 -18.39 -0.18
N LYS A 337 -15.82 -17.40 0.58
CA LYS A 337 -15.47 -15.99 0.38
C LYS A 337 -14.28 -15.55 1.21
N ILE A 338 -14.05 -16.26 2.30
CA ILE A 338 -12.98 -16.04 3.28
C ILE A 338 -12.48 -17.38 3.81
N PHE A 339 -11.18 -17.49 4.09
CA PHE A 339 -10.61 -18.66 4.73
C PHE A 339 -9.44 -18.32 5.65
N VAL A 340 -9.16 -19.23 6.58
CA VAL A 340 -7.99 -19.16 7.47
C VAL A 340 -6.88 -20.06 6.91
N TYR A 341 -5.65 -19.54 6.90
CA TYR A 341 -4.44 -20.26 6.48
C TYR A 341 -3.43 -20.32 7.64
N MET A 342 -2.95 -21.52 7.94
CA MET A 342 -1.96 -21.73 8.99
C MET A 342 -0.55 -21.65 8.43
N LEU A 343 0.22 -20.70 8.97
CA LEU A 343 1.65 -20.57 8.70
C LEU A 343 2.46 -21.57 9.54
N PRO A 344 3.70 -21.87 9.15
CA PRO A 344 4.62 -22.64 9.98
C PRO A 344 4.73 -22.04 11.39
N GLU A 345 4.89 -22.91 12.38
CA GLU A 345 5.04 -22.52 13.78
C GLU A 345 6.20 -21.54 13.98
N ASN A 346 6.00 -20.56 14.87
CA ASN A 346 6.97 -19.49 15.17
C ASN A 346 7.38 -18.63 13.96
N THR A 347 6.54 -18.58 12.92
CA THR A 347 6.71 -17.58 11.85
C THR A 347 6.56 -16.19 12.44
N PRO A 348 7.49 -15.25 12.22
CA PRO A 348 7.33 -13.87 12.68
C PRO A 348 6.02 -13.27 12.14
N THR A 349 5.20 -12.71 13.04
CA THR A 349 3.86 -12.18 12.71
C THR A 349 3.91 -11.14 11.59
N ALA A 350 5.02 -10.41 11.48
CA ALA A 350 5.26 -9.42 10.44
C ALA A 350 5.16 -9.96 8.99
N PHE A 351 5.28 -11.28 8.80
CA PHE A 351 5.18 -11.91 7.48
C PHE A 351 3.77 -12.40 7.15
N ALA A 352 2.90 -12.59 8.15
CA ALA A 352 1.55 -13.11 7.95
C ALA A 352 0.75 -12.28 6.93
N GLY A 353 0.80 -10.94 7.02
CA GLY A 353 0.11 -10.06 6.08
C GLY A 353 0.64 -10.11 4.65
N LEU A 354 1.92 -10.46 4.44
CA LEU A 354 2.49 -10.62 3.10
C LEU A 354 2.03 -11.92 2.45
N VAL A 355 1.93 -13.00 3.24
CA VAL A 355 1.41 -14.29 2.76
C VAL A 355 -0.10 -14.19 2.51
N ALA A 356 -0.85 -13.55 3.44
CA ALA A 356 -2.28 -13.31 3.27
C ALA A 356 -2.58 -12.52 1.98
N GLY A 357 -1.82 -11.47 1.67
CA GLY A 357 -1.97 -10.70 0.45
C GLY A 357 -1.75 -11.53 -0.82
N LYS A 358 -0.69 -12.36 -0.84
CA LYS A 358 -0.42 -13.27 -1.97
C LYS A 358 -1.53 -14.31 -2.17
N LEU A 359 -2.04 -14.90 -1.08
CA LEU A 359 -3.14 -15.85 -1.14
C LEU A 359 -4.45 -15.16 -1.58
N SER A 360 -4.73 -13.96 -1.06
CA SER A 360 -5.92 -13.17 -1.45
C SER A 360 -5.89 -12.84 -2.94
N GLU A 361 -4.76 -12.33 -3.44
CA GLU A 361 -4.58 -12.05 -4.87
C GLU A 361 -4.73 -13.31 -5.73
N ALA A 362 -4.13 -14.43 -5.31
CA ALA A 362 -4.16 -15.68 -6.06
C ALA A 362 -5.54 -16.36 -6.06
N THR A 363 -6.35 -16.17 -5.02
CA THR A 363 -7.64 -16.88 -4.85
C THR A 363 -8.87 -15.99 -5.10
N ASP A 364 -8.71 -14.67 -5.17
CA ASP A 364 -9.79 -13.67 -5.21
C ASP A 364 -10.73 -13.80 -3.99
N LYS A 365 -10.14 -14.01 -2.79
CA LYS A 365 -10.85 -14.22 -1.52
C LYS A 365 -10.18 -13.48 -0.38
N ALA A 366 -10.95 -13.14 0.66
CA ALA A 366 -10.37 -12.65 1.91
C ALA A 366 -9.61 -13.79 2.61
N VAL A 367 -8.45 -13.48 3.20
CA VAL A 367 -7.56 -14.47 3.82
C VAL A 367 -7.08 -14.00 5.18
N ILE A 368 -7.14 -14.88 6.16
CA ILE A 368 -6.55 -14.67 7.48
C ILE A 368 -5.41 -15.68 7.66
N CYS A 369 -4.17 -15.20 7.74
CA CYS A 369 -3.00 -16.03 8.04
C CYS A 369 -2.70 -15.99 9.53
N LEU A 370 -2.57 -17.15 10.16
CA LEU A 370 -2.24 -17.31 11.57
C LEU A 370 -0.97 -18.13 11.76
N THR A 371 -0.18 -17.80 12.76
CA THR A 371 0.97 -18.59 13.23
C THR A 371 0.85 -18.89 14.71
N TYR A 372 1.22 -20.09 15.13
CA TYR A 372 1.31 -20.48 16.52
C TYR A 372 2.68 -20.12 17.08
N HIS A 373 2.71 -19.53 18.27
CA HIS A 373 3.94 -19.19 19.00
C HIS A 373 4.07 -20.11 20.21
N SER A 374 5.05 -21.01 20.18
CA SER A 374 5.27 -22.01 21.23
C SER A 374 5.63 -21.39 22.59
N GLU A 375 6.30 -20.24 22.61
CA GLU A 375 6.68 -19.54 23.84
C GLU A 375 5.46 -19.00 24.60
N THR A 376 4.48 -18.45 23.89
CA THR A 376 3.27 -17.83 24.48
C THR A 376 2.08 -18.77 24.49
N GLN A 377 2.14 -19.87 23.75
CA GLN A 377 1.04 -20.80 23.49
C GLN A 377 -0.21 -20.08 22.91
N ARG A 378 0.02 -19.09 22.07
CA ARG A 378 -1.01 -18.26 21.44
C ARG A 378 -0.76 -18.15 19.94
N TYR A 379 -1.79 -17.77 19.21
CA TYR A 379 -1.70 -17.49 17.79
C TYR A 379 -1.69 -16.00 17.57
N SER A 380 -0.97 -15.58 16.54
CA SER A 380 -1.03 -14.23 16.00
C SER A 380 -1.03 -14.26 14.47
N GLY A 381 -1.39 -13.16 13.84
CA GLY A 381 -1.45 -13.16 12.39
C GLY A 381 -1.95 -11.86 11.80
N SER A 382 -2.35 -11.95 10.55
CA SER A 382 -2.92 -10.81 9.81
C SER A 382 -3.91 -11.28 8.75
N GLY A 383 -4.96 -10.50 8.54
CA GLY A 383 -5.90 -10.70 7.45
C GLY A 383 -5.70 -9.70 6.32
N ARG A 384 -6.08 -10.11 5.12
CA ARG A 384 -6.18 -9.27 3.93
C ARG A 384 -7.51 -9.51 3.24
N ASN A 385 -8.15 -8.41 2.91
CA ASN A 385 -9.44 -8.41 2.24
C ASN A 385 -9.28 -8.51 0.71
N VAL A 386 -10.40 -8.66 0.04
CA VAL A 386 -10.50 -8.60 -1.43
C VAL A 386 -11.37 -7.40 -1.80
N GLU A 387 -11.07 -6.77 -2.93
CA GLU A 387 -11.80 -5.59 -3.41
C GLU A 387 -13.30 -5.88 -3.62
N GLY A 388 -14.16 -5.06 -3.04
CA GLY A 388 -15.62 -5.20 -3.13
C GLY A 388 -16.26 -6.09 -2.07
N ALA A 389 -15.47 -6.60 -1.11
CA ALA A 389 -16.01 -7.31 0.05
C ALA A 389 -16.34 -6.37 1.20
N ASP A 390 -17.17 -6.84 2.13
CA ASP A 390 -17.44 -6.16 3.40
C ASP A 390 -16.16 -5.95 4.22
N SER A 391 -16.18 -5.03 5.17
CA SER A 391 -15.06 -4.82 6.08
C SER A 391 -14.69 -6.09 6.84
N LEU A 392 -13.44 -6.52 6.69
CA LEU A 392 -12.90 -7.67 7.40
C LEU A 392 -12.89 -7.44 8.93
N ASN A 393 -12.62 -6.20 9.35
CA ASN A 393 -12.67 -5.80 10.75
C ASN A 393 -14.09 -5.97 11.33
N ASN A 394 -15.12 -5.45 10.64
CA ASN A 394 -16.51 -5.58 11.06
C ASN A 394 -16.97 -7.03 11.10
N PHE A 395 -16.56 -7.84 10.12
CA PHE A 395 -16.89 -9.27 10.08
C PHE A 395 -16.34 -10.00 11.32
N ILE A 396 -15.07 -9.79 11.65
CA ILE A 396 -14.45 -10.40 12.84
C ILE A 396 -15.12 -9.89 14.12
N SER A 397 -15.39 -8.60 14.21
CA SER A 397 -16.12 -8.01 15.35
C SER A 397 -17.47 -8.71 15.57
N ASN A 398 -18.25 -8.88 14.50
CA ASN A 398 -19.56 -9.55 14.56
C ASN A 398 -19.44 -10.99 15.04
N ILE A 399 -18.46 -11.76 14.54
CA ILE A 399 -18.19 -13.12 15.02
C ILE A 399 -17.89 -13.14 16.51
N LEU A 400 -17.05 -12.23 17.00
CA LEU A 400 -16.65 -12.17 18.41
C LEU A 400 -17.78 -11.74 19.34
N HIS A 401 -18.80 -11.07 18.85
CA HIS A 401 -19.99 -10.73 19.61
C HIS A 401 -20.96 -11.92 19.82
N THR A 402 -20.76 -13.04 19.12
CA THR A 402 -21.60 -14.23 19.30
C THR A 402 -21.41 -14.85 20.69
N PRO A 403 -22.47 -15.47 21.28
CA PRO A 403 -22.37 -16.10 22.62
C PRO A 403 -21.28 -17.18 22.70
N TYR A 404 -21.08 -17.93 21.61
CA TYR A 404 -20.03 -18.97 21.56
C TYR A 404 -18.64 -18.34 21.58
N ALA A 405 -18.38 -17.33 20.74
CA ALA A 405 -17.07 -16.68 20.70
C ALA A 405 -16.75 -16.00 22.02
N LYS A 406 -17.70 -15.25 22.63
CA LYS A 406 -17.52 -14.61 23.95
C LYS A 406 -17.12 -15.61 25.05
N ARG A 407 -17.50 -16.88 24.90
CA ARG A 407 -17.19 -17.92 25.90
C ARG A 407 -15.87 -18.65 25.65
N TYR A 408 -15.45 -18.77 24.39
CA TYR A 408 -14.37 -19.69 24.01
C TYR A 408 -13.22 -19.05 23.22
N ILE A 409 -13.39 -17.82 22.73
CA ILE A 409 -12.36 -17.13 21.97
C ILE A 409 -11.86 -15.94 22.77
N GLU A 410 -10.56 -15.92 22.98
CA GLU A 410 -9.80 -14.80 23.52
C GLU A 410 -8.84 -14.35 22.44
N MET A 411 -8.93 -13.10 22.02
CA MET A 411 -8.01 -12.50 21.04
C MET A 411 -8.08 -10.98 21.09
N ASN A 412 -7.01 -10.34 20.63
CA ASN A 412 -7.01 -8.92 20.26
C ASN A 412 -6.94 -8.83 18.74
N PHE A 413 -7.64 -7.88 18.18
CA PHE A 413 -7.59 -7.60 16.75
C PHE A 413 -7.84 -6.10 16.51
N GLY A 414 -7.38 -5.62 15.37
CA GLY A 414 -7.59 -4.24 14.93
C GLY A 414 -7.04 -4.03 13.52
N GLY A 415 -7.34 -2.90 12.95
CA GLY A 415 -6.91 -2.52 11.61
C GLY A 415 -8.04 -1.83 10.84
N HIS A 416 -7.88 -1.78 9.53
CA HIS A 416 -8.76 -1.10 8.60
C HIS A 416 -9.73 -2.06 7.90
N HIS A 417 -10.53 -1.51 6.97
CA HIS A 417 -11.45 -2.27 6.12
C HIS A 417 -10.76 -3.45 5.42
N ASP A 418 -9.56 -3.24 4.87
CA ASP A 418 -8.89 -4.16 3.96
C ASP A 418 -7.76 -4.97 4.61
N ALA A 419 -7.35 -4.60 5.82
CA ALA A 419 -6.24 -5.26 6.50
C ALA A 419 -6.46 -5.26 8.02
N ILE A 420 -6.28 -6.44 8.64
CA ILE A 420 -6.37 -6.59 10.09
C ILE A 420 -5.11 -7.26 10.66
N GLY A 421 -4.79 -6.90 11.90
CA GLY A 421 -3.85 -7.61 12.75
C GLY A 421 -4.60 -8.45 13.80
N ILE A 422 -4.08 -9.62 14.12
CA ILE A 422 -4.61 -10.51 15.16
C ILE A 422 -3.49 -10.87 16.12
N SER A 423 -3.76 -10.82 17.42
CA SER A 423 -2.82 -11.25 18.47
C SER A 423 -3.54 -11.93 19.63
N ASN A 424 -2.77 -12.69 20.41
CA ASN A 424 -3.26 -13.41 21.60
C ASN A 424 -4.44 -14.38 21.37
N LEU A 425 -4.65 -14.86 20.16
CA LEU A 425 -5.71 -15.83 19.89
C LEU A 425 -5.38 -17.15 20.60
N ASN A 426 -6.32 -17.64 21.40
CA ASN A 426 -6.16 -18.85 22.21
C ASN A 426 -6.38 -20.16 21.44
N ASP A 427 -7.25 -20.14 20.40
CA ASP A 427 -7.66 -21.38 19.70
C ASP A 427 -8.00 -21.08 18.23
N ALA A 428 -7.07 -21.41 17.34
CA ALA A 428 -7.22 -21.17 15.91
C ALA A 428 -8.27 -22.07 15.25
N ASP A 429 -8.44 -23.32 15.74
CA ASP A 429 -9.40 -24.25 15.16
C ASP A 429 -10.85 -23.80 15.43
N LYS A 430 -11.13 -23.35 16.66
CA LYS A 430 -12.44 -22.77 16.98
C LYS A 430 -12.69 -21.47 16.22
N PHE A 431 -11.67 -20.66 16.05
CA PHE A 431 -11.79 -19.43 15.27
C PHE A 431 -12.07 -19.73 13.79
N ASP A 432 -11.34 -20.65 13.16
CA ASP A 432 -11.60 -21.10 11.78
C ASP A 432 -13.00 -21.69 11.61
N MET A 433 -13.44 -22.51 12.58
CA MET A 433 -14.81 -23.03 12.59
C MET A 433 -15.86 -21.91 12.58
N LEU A 434 -15.63 -20.83 13.34
CA LEU A 434 -16.54 -19.67 13.35
C LEU A 434 -16.50 -18.90 12.03
N VAL A 435 -15.32 -18.66 11.47
CA VAL A 435 -15.16 -18.02 10.16
C VAL A 435 -15.93 -18.82 9.10
N LYS A 436 -15.75 -20.14 9.05
CA LYS A 436 -16.49 -21.04 8.13
C LYS A 436 -18.01 -21.00 8.35
N LYS A 437 -18.44 -20.95 9.59
CA LYS A 437 -19.87 -20.91 9.94
C LYS A 437 -20.55 -19.63 9.49
N TYR A 438 -19.87 -18.48 9.67
CA TYR A 438 -20.45 -17.16 9.42
C TYR A 438 -20.04 -16.55 8.06
N GLN A 439 -19.23 -17.21 7.24
CA GLN A 439 -18.80 -16.69 5.94
C GLN A 439 -19.97 -16.36 4.99
N GLY A 440 -21.15 -16.93 5.18
CA GLY A 440 -22.35 -16.58 4.42
C GLY A 440 -22.84 -15.15 4.67
N GLU A 441 -22.52 -14.58 5.84
CA GLU A 441 -22.82 -13.20 6.21
C GLU A 441 -21.79 -12.21 5.65
N PHE A 442 -20.60 -12.67 5.25
CA PHE A 442 -19.57 -11.87 4.61
C PHE A 442 -19.98 -11.61 3.16
N LYS A 443 -20.41 -10.40 2.87
CA LYS A 443 -20.83 -10.03 1.52
C LYS A 443 -19.62 -9.72 0.67
N TYR A 444 -19.69 -10.17 -0.54
CA TYR A 444 -18.69 -9.89 -1.57
C TYR A 444 -19.45 -9.60 -2.87
N GLU A 445 -19.55 -8.33 -3.23
CA GLU A 445 -20.12 -7.92 -4.50
C GLU A 445 -19.00 -7.78 -5.52
N LYS A 446 -18.93 -8.74 -6.45
CA LYS A 446 -18.02 -8.59 -7.59
C LYS A 446 -18.43 -7.35 -8.38
N LYS A 447 -17.55 -6.35 -8.42
CA LYS A 447 -17.70 -5.23 -9.36
C LYS A 447 -17.78 -5.80 -10.78
N GLU A 448 -18.59 -5.15 -11.65
CA GLU A 448 -18.70 -5.54 -13.05
C GLU A 448 -17.33 -5.81 -13.67
N ASN A 449 -17.19 -6.95 -14.33
CA ASN A 449 -15.96 -7.34 -15.00
C ASN A 449 -15.71 -6.42 -16.20
N LEU A 450 -15.08 -5.27 -15.95
CA LEU A 450 -14.61 -4.38 -16.99
C LEU A 450 -13.39 -5.02 -17.64
N VAL A 451 -13.38 -5.08 -18.96
CA VAL A 451 -12.29 -5.67 -19.75
C VAL A 451 -11.79 -4.63 -20.73
N LEU A 452 -10.47 -4.51 -20.80
CA LEU A 452 -9.83 -3.62 -21.75
C LEU A 452 -9.85 -4.26 -23.15
N ASP A 453 -10.46 -3.56 -24.09
CA ASP A 453 -10.55 -4.00 -25.50
C ASP A 453 -9.35 -3.43 -26.28
N ILE A 454 -8.26 -4.19 -26.30
CA ILE A 454 -7.03 -3.85 -27.03
C ILE A 454 -6.69 -5.02 -27.96
N PRO A 455 -6.53 -4.78 -29.26
CA PRO A 455 -6.04 -5.80 -30.19
C PRO A 455 -4.63 -6.27 -29.82
N LEU A 456 -4.34 -7.56 -29.98
CA LEU A 456 -3.05 -8.16 -29.62
C LEU A 456 -1.84 -7.41 -30.25
N ASN A 457 -1.95 -7.04 -31.53
CA ASN A 457 -0.91 -6.32 -32.24
C ASN A 457 -0.68 -4.88 -31.73
N ALA A 458 -1.69 -4.30 -31.05
CA ALA A 458 -1.57 -2.98 -30.44
C ALA A 458 -0.86 -3.04 -29.07
N LEU A 459 -0.85 -4.20 -28.38
CA LEU A 459 -0.18 -4.35 -27.08
C LEU A 459 1.34 -4.07 -27.12
N SER A 460 2.00 -4.32 -28.25
CA SER A 460 3.42 -4.02 -28.45
C SER A 460 3.67 -2.62 -29.01
N SER A 461 2.63 -1.82 -29.27
CA SER A 461 2.79 -0.50 -29.87
C SER A 461 3.25 0.56 -28.87
N HIS A 462 4.13 1.45 -29.32
CA HIS A 462 4.55 2.62 -28.53
C HIS A 462 3.38 3.55 -28.17
N GLU A 463 2.38 3.64 -29.04
CA GLU A 463 1.18 4.45 -28.79
C GLU A 463 0.35 3.92 -27.61
N THR A 464 0.13 2.61 -27.57
CA THR A 464 -0.57 1.97 -26.43
C THR A 464 0.20 2.16 -25.13
N LEU A 465 1.52 1.95 -25.13
CA LEU A 465 2.38 2.20 -23.98
C LEU A 465 2.28 3.66 -23.51
N LYS A 466 2.31 4.62 -24.43
CA LYS A 466 2.16 6.04 -24.11
C LYS A 466 0.82 6.35 -23.46
N LYS A 467 -0.29 5.82 -24.00
CA LYS A 467 -1.63 6.01 -23.42
C LYS A 467 -1.76 5.40 -22.02
N ILE A 468 -1.16 4.23 -21.78
CA ILE A 468 -1.14 3.62 -20.44
C ILE A 468 -0.31 4.49 -19.48
N ARG A 469 0.82 5.05 -19.92
CA ARG A 469 1.60 6.00 -19.11
C ARG A 469 0.84 7.28 -18.76
N GLU A 470 -0.09 7.74 -19.61
CA GLU A 470 -0.95 8.87 -19.28
C GLU A 470 -1.92 8.57 -18.11
N LEU A 471 -2.13 7.30 -17.77
CA LEU A 471 -2.93 6.87 -16.61
C LEU A 471 -2.12 6.81 -15.31
N GLU A 472 -0.79 6.88 -15.35
CA GLU A 472 0.02 6.89 -14.13
C GLU A 472 -0.30 8.11 -13.23
N PRO A 473 -0.28 7.93 -11.92
CA PRO A 473 0.01 6.72 -11.16
C PRO A 473 -1.16 5.73 -11.18
N ILE A 474 -0.83 4.46 -11.48
CA ILE A 474 -1.76 3.33 -11.44
C ILE A 474 -1.56 2.59 -10.11
N GLY A 475 -2.64 2.46 -9.32
CA GLY A 475 -2.58 1.89 -7.98
C GLY A 475 -3.96 1.71 -7.37
N ASN A 476 -4.07 1.81 -6.04
CA ASN A 476 -5.37 1.77 -5.39
C ASN A 476 -6.26 2.92 -5.89
N GLY A 477 -7.54 2.64 -6.16
CA GLY A 477 -8.49 3.58 -6.76
C GLY A 477 -8.42 3.68 -8.29
N LEU A 478 -7.31 3.29 -8.93
CA LEU A 478 -7.17 3.20 -10.39
C LEU A 478 -6.36 1.96 -10.77
N LYS A 479 -7.07 0.89 -11.11
CA LYS A 479 -6.49 -0.33 -11.68
C LYS A 479 -6.80 -0.40 -13.17
N LEU A 480 -5.84 -0.84 -13.97
CA LEU A 480 -6.12 -1.17 -15.36
C LEU A 480 -7.07 -2.37 -15.41
N PRO A 481 -8.18 -2.28 -16.15
CA PRO A 481 -8.98 -3.47 -16.42
C PRO A 481 -8.12 -4.53 -17.10
N PRO A 482 -8.32 -5.82 -16.78
CA PRO A 482 -7.59 -6.89 -17.47
C PRO A 482 -7.99 -6.95 -18.95
N ALA A 483 -7.07 -7.37 -19.80
CA ALA A 483 -7.32 -7.64 -21.22
C ALA A 483 -7.56 -9.12 -21.46
N ILE A 484 -8.43 -9.45 -22.41
CA ILE A 484 -8.54 -10.81 -22.93
C ILE A 484 -7.60 -10.95 -24.13
N ILE A 485 -6.71 -11.93 -24.05
CA ILE A 485 -5.83 -12.31 -25.15
C ILE A 485 -6.32 -13.64 -25.69
N ASN A 486 -6.57 -13.68 -27.00
CA ASN A 486 -6.91 -14.89 -27.72
C ASN A 486 -5.91 -15.07 -28.87
N VAL A 487 -5.20 -16.18 -28.84
CA VAL A 487 -4.09 -16.45 -29.77
C VAL A 487 -4.09 -17.91 -30.18
N SER A 488 -3.72 -18.19 -31.46
CA SER A 488 -3.56 -19.55 -31.93
C SER A 488 -2.45 -20.28 -31.15
N SER A 489 -2.70 -21.54 -30.79
CA SER A 489 -1.80 -22.35 -29.96
C SER A 489 -0.41 -22.55 -30.58
N ASP A 490 -0.29 -22.52 -31.93
CA ASP A 490 0.99 -22.61 -32.65
C ASP A 490 1.89 -21.35 -32.46
N LYS A 491 1.29 -20.22 -32.05
CA LYS A 491 2.01 -18.97 -31.77
C LYS A 491 2.31 -18.75 -30.29
N PHE A 492 1.98 -19.73 -29.46
CA PHE A 492 2.10 -19.64 -28.01
C PHE A 492 3.27 -20.49 -27.52
N VAL A 493 4.34 -19.83 -27.06
CA VAL A 493 5.57 -20.47 -26.62
C VAL A 493 5.71 -20.36 -25.11
N GLN A 494 5.56 -21.48 -24.41
CA GLN A 494 5.69 -21.55 -22.96
C GLN A 494 7.16 -21.72 -22.55
N LYS A 495 7.55 -21.02 -21.48
CA LYS A 495 8.85 -21.16 -20.81
C LYS A 495 8.69 -21.14 -19.29
N GLN A 496 9.52 -21.87 -18.58
CA GLN A 496 9.62 -21.79 -17.12
C GLN A 496 10.35 -20.51 -16.71
N ILE A 497 9.92 -19.85 -15.62
CA ILE A 497 10.61 -18.70 -15.04
C ILE A 497 11.41 -19.15 -13.82
N GLY A 498 12.73 -18.99 -13.87
CA GLY A 498 13.61 -19.35 -12.74
C GLY A 498 13.58 -20.84 -12.42
N LYS A 499 13.65 -21.15 -11.12
CA LYS A 499 13.68 -22.53 -10.60
C LYS A 499 12.32 -23.01 -10.09
N ASN A 500 11.31 -22.14 -10.01
CA ASN A 500 10.00 -22.47 -9.49
C ASN A 500 9.13 -23.06 -10.60
N GLU A 501 8.65 -24.28 -10.42
CA GLU A 501 7.84 -25.01 -11.42
C GLU A 501 6.47 -24.37 -11.65
N HIS A 502 5.95 -23.65 -10.67
CA HIS A 502 4.68 -22.93 -10.76
C HIS A 502 4.76 -21.59 -11.50
N TRP A 503 5.98 -21.13 -11.83
CA TRP A 503 6.17 -19.86 -12.53
C TRP A 503 6.46 -20.11 -14.01
N LYS A 504 5.60 -19.59 -14.85
CA LYS A 504 5.71 -19.72 -16.32
C LYS A 504 5.73 -18.35 -16.98
N SER A 505 6.37 -18.31 -18.15
CA SER A 505 6.29 -17.18 -19.09
C SER A 505 5.79 -17.71 -20.42
N PHE A 506 4.89 -16.99 -21.02
CA PHE A 506 4.32 -17.30 -22.31
C PHE A 506 4.70 -16.17 -23.29
N ASN A 507 5.50 -16.49 -24.30
CA ASN A 507 5.77 -15.55 -25.38
C ASN A 507 4.79 -15.81 -26.53
N ILE A 508 4.12 -14.77 -26.95
CA ILE A 508 3.28 -14.77 -28.15
C ILE A 508 4.15 -14.28 -29.31
N ILE A 509 4.14 -15.02 -30.40
CA ILE A 509 4.95 -14.72 -31.59
C ILE A 509 4.04 -14.40 -32.80
N ASP A 510 4.57 -13.57 -33.72
CA ASP A 510 3.92 -13.30 -35.02
C ASP A 510 4.14 -14.43 -36.03
N ASP A 511 3.63 -14.27 -37.26
CA ASP A 511 3.81 -15.22 -38.35
C ASP A 511 5.28 -15.39 -38.79
N SER A 512 6.12 -14.42 -38.45
CA SER A 512 7.59 -14.44 -38.73
C SER A 512 8.40 -15.03 -37.58
N GLY A 513 7.74 -15.43 -36.46
CA GLY A 513 8.40 -15.97 -35.27
C GLY A 513 8.95 -14.90 -34.31
N ASN A 514 8.69 -13.61 -34.53
CA ASN A 514 9.12 -12.55 -33.63
C ASN A 514 8.19 -12.46 -32.41
N LYS A 515 8.79 -12.21 -31.25
CA LYS A 515 8.02 -11.99 -30.02
C LYS A 515 7.20 -10.69 -30.10
N VAL A 516 5.88 -10.81 -30.00
CA VAL A 516 4.95 -9.68 -29.99
C VAL A 516 4.62 -9.26 -28.56
N PHE A 517 4.35 -10.24 -27.68
CA PHE A 517 3.91 -9.95 -26.31
C PHE A 517 4.40 -11.04 -25.35
N THR A 518 4.54 -10.71 -24.08
CA THR A 518 4.92 -11.66 -23.02
C THR A 518 3.85 -11.67 -21.95
N VAL A 519 3.41 -12.87 -21.55
CA VAL A 519 2.52 -13.09 -20.40
C VAL A 519 3.27 -13.91 -19.35
N LYS A 520 3.17 -13.51 -18.10
CA LYS A 520 3.71 -14.22 -16.94
C LYS A 520 2.59 -14.86 -16.15
N ASP A 521 2.82 -16.06 -15.63
CA ASP A 521 1.95 -16.71 -14.66
C ASP A 521 2.78 -17.14 -13.45
N TRP A 522 2.55 -16.49 -12.32
CA TRP A 522 3.28 -16.71 -11.09
C TRP A 522 2.74 -17.87 -10.25
N ASN A 523 1.54 -18.37 -10.58
CA ASN A 523 0.84 -19.42 -9.87
C ASN A 523 0.35 -20.51 -10.83
N TYR A 524 1.12 -20.75 -11.91
CA TYR A 524 0.74 -21.70 -12.94
C TYR A 524 0.58 -23.11 -12.38
N ASP A 525 -0.56 -23.68 -12.67
CA ASP A 525 -0.88 -25.08 -12.45
C ASP A 525 -1.67 -25.53 -13.70
N ASP A 526 -1.41 -26.76 -14.19
CA ASP A 526 -2.11 -27.33 -15.35
C ASP A 526 -3.64 -27.36 -15.16
N ARG A 527 -4.09 -27.35 -13.89
CA ARG A 527 -5.50 -27.22 -13.50
C ARG A 527 -5.99 -25.77 -13.44
N ASN A 528 -5.10 -24.78 -13.65
CA ASN A 528 -5.45 -23.39 -13.55
C ASN A 528 -6.28 -22.94 -14.76
N LYS A 529 -7.50 -22.51 -14.50
CA LYS A 529 -8.47 -22.08 -15.50
C LYS A 529 -8.31 -20.62 -15.96
N ALA A 530 -7.27 -19.93 -15.55
CA ALA A 530 -6.97 -18.58 -16.07
C ALA A 530 -6.63 -18.58 -17.56
N MET A 531 -6.23 -19.75 -18.08
CA MET A 531 -6.05 -20.03 -19.49
C MET A 531 -6.97 -21.17 -19.91
N LYS A 532 -7.60 -21.01 -21.08
CA LYS A 532 -8.46 -22.03 -21.68
C LYS A 532 -8.00 -22.30 -23.09
N GLU A 533 -7.65 -23.55 -23.37
CA GLU A 533 -7.37 -24.02 -24.71
C GLU A 533 -8.65 -24.63 -25.32
N SER A 534 -9.06 -24.12 -26.45
CA SER A 534 -10.19 -24.66 -27.21
C SER A 534 -10.03 -24.37 -28.69
N ASP A 535 -10.37 -25.35 -29.54
CA ASP A 535 -10.41 -25.22 -31.01
C ASP A 535 -9.08 -24.69 -31.61
N GLY A 536 -7.94 -25.10 -31.06
CA GLY A 536 -6.61 -24.66 -31.50
C GLY A 536 -6.22 -23.25 -31.09
N ASN A 537 -6.97 -22.60 -30.18
CA ASN A 537 -6.67 -21.27 -29.63
C ASN A 537 -6.45 -21.34 -28.12
N VAL A 538 -5.59 -20.45 -27.63
CA VAL A 538 -5.38 -20.18 -26.21
C VAL A 538 -6.01 -18.84 -25.88
N GLU A 539 -7.00 -18.85 -24.99
CA GLU A 539 -7.63 -17.65 -24.45
C GLU A 539 -7.18 -17.44 -23.00
N MET A 540 -6.77 -16.22 -22.65
CA MET A 540 -6.31 -15.88 -21.31
C MET A 540 -6.73 -14.48 -20.91
N LEU A 541 -6.98 -14.30 -19.61
CA LEU A 541 -7.21 -13.01 -18.98
C LEU A 541 -5.90 -12.51 -18.40
N VAL A 542 -5.48 -11.31 -18.77
CA VAL A 542 -4.18 -10.75 -18.33
C VAL A 542 -4.34 -9.35 -17.76
N SER A 543 -3.71 -9.09 -16.62
CA SER A 543 -3.46 -7.75 -16.14
C SER A 543 -2.25 -7.17 -16.86
N LEU A 544 -2.42 -5.98 -17.45
CA LEU A 544 -1.36 -5.30 -18.18
C LEU A 544 -0.50 -4.49 -17.20
N GLU A 545 0.81 -4.51 -17.43
CA GLU A 545 1.77 -3.75 -16.65
C GLU A 545 2.91 -3.23 -17.51
N ILE A 546 3.48 -2.08 -17.11
CA ILE A 546 4.67 -1.54 -17.74
C ILE A 546 5.88 -2.24 -17.13
N ASN A 547 6.71 -2.87 -17.98
CA ASN A 547 8.00 -3.40 -17.57
C ASN A 547 9.10 -2.48 -18.10
N ASN A 548 9.91 -1.96 -17.19
CA ASN A 548 11.00 -1.03 -17.51
C ASN A 548 12.37 -1.71 -17.65
N PHE A 549 12.46 -3.03 -17.48
CA PHE A 549 13.70 -3.78 -17.64
C PHE A 549 14.06 -3.92 -19.12
N ASN A 550 15.27 -3.52 -19.52
CA ASN A 550 15.73 -3.49 -20.90
C ASN A 550 14.88 -2.63 -21.85
N GLY A 551 14.39 -1.50 -21.37
CA GLY A 551 13.50 -0.59 -22.10
C GLY A 551 12.03 -0.81 -21.80
N SER A 552 11.28 0.28 -21.79
CA SER A 552 9.86 0.25 -21.40
C SER A 552 9.01 -0.49 -22.44
N HIS A 553 8.28 -1.49 -22.00
CA HIS A 553 7.31 -2.25 -22.82
C HIS A 553 6.17 -2.77 -21.95
N LEU A 554 5.07 -3.19 -22.58
CA LEU A 554 3.96 -3.82 -21.88
C LEU A 554 4.21 -5.32 -21.75
N GLU A 555 3.88 -5.85 -20.59
CA GLU A 555 3.75 -7.27 -20.31
C GLU A 555 2.39 -7.55 -19.68
N GLY A 556 1.95 -8.80 -19.73
CA GLY A 556 0.75 -9.28 -19.06
C GLY A 556 1.11 -10.23 -17.93
N THR A 557 0.29 -10.21 -16.86
CA THR A 557 0.30 -11.25 -15.83
C THR A 557 -1.07 -11.91 -15.82
N THR A 558 -1.12 -13.25 -15.88
CA THR A 558 -2.40 -13.96 -15.81
C THR A 558 -3.12 -13.65 -14.52
N THR A 559 -4.41 -13.37 -14.62
CA THR A 559 -5.26 -13.02 -13.49
C THR A 559 -6.31 -14.11 -13.30
N TYR A 560 -6.37 -14.67 -12.08
CA TYR A 560 -7.47 -15.56 -11.72
C TYR A 560 -8.68 -14.73 -11.28
N LYS A 561 -9.82 -14.98 -11.92
CA LYS A 561 -11.14 -14.52 -11.45
C LYS A 561 -12.12 -15.67 -11.64
N SER A 562 -12.71 -16.16 -10.55
CA SER A 562 -13.75 -17.18 -10.64
C SER A 562 -14.87 -16.69 -11.54
N ASP A 563 -15.39 -17.56 -12.41
CA ASP A 563 -16.54 -17.34 -13.30
C ASP A 563 -16.39 -16.21 -14.35
N PHE A 564 -15.19 -15.63 -14.52
CA PHE A 564 -14.97 -14.54 -15.46
C PHE A 564 -15.39 -14.91 -16.90
N PHE A 565 -14.93 -16.06 -17.41
CA PHE A 565 -15.24 -16.47 -18.77
C PHE A 565 -16.72 -16.81 -18.96
N SER A 566 -17.40 -17.30 -17.91
CA SER A 566 -18.84 -17.56 -17.93
C SER A 566 -19.65 -16.26 -18.01
N SER A 567 -19.31 -15.28 -17.16
CA SER A 567 -20.02 -14.00 -17.10
C SER A 567 -19.85 -13.14 -18.36
N VAL A 568 -18.68 -13.18 -19.00
CA VAL A 568 -18.43 -12.43 -20.26
C VAL A 568 -19.22 -13.05 -21.42
N ARG A 569 -19.38 -14.38 -21.47
CA ARG A 569 -20.20 -15.07 -22.52
C ARG A 569 -21.68 -14.80 -22.37
N GLU A 570 -22.23 -14.80 -21.16
CA GLU A 570 -23.62 -14.48 -20.90
C GLU A 570 -24.00 -13.06 -21.33
N GLN A 571 -23.12 -12.10 -21.13
CA GLN A 571 -23.33 -10.71 -21.58
C GLN A 571 -23.26 -10.57 -23.11
N SER A 572 -22.44 -11.37 -23.79
CA SER A 572 -22.36 -11.36 -25.26
C SER A 572 -23.55 -12.05 -25.92
N THR A 573 -24.13 -13.09 -25.30
CA THR A 573 -25.33 -13.79 -25.79
C THR A 573 -26.61 -13.00 -25.53
N ASN A 574 -26.73 -12.27 -24.43
CA ASN A 574 -27.88 -11.43 -24.12
C ASN A 574 -28.00 -10.16 -24.99
N LYS A 575 -26.92 -9.69 -25.61
CA LYS A 575 -26.96 -8.57 -26.56
C LYS A 575 -27.42 -8.95 -27.99
N SER A 576 -27.47 -10.22 -28.30
CA SER A 576 -27.96 -10.72 -29.61
C SER A 576 -29.47 -10.98 -29.65
N ILE A 577 -30.22 -10.76 -28.57
CA ILE A 577 -31.69 -10.95 -28.51
C ILE A 577 -32.35 -9.66 -28.03
N ALA A 578 -32.34 -8.64 -28.87
CA ALA A 578 -33.29 -7.53 -28.83
C ALA A 578 -33.28 -6.80 -30.19
N VAL A 579 -33.84 -7.45 -31.20
CA VAL A 579 -34.37 -6.73 -32.37
C VAL A 579 -35.81 -6.39 -32.01
N PRO A 580 -36.21 -5.12 -31.93
CA PRO A 580 -37.60 -4.76 -31.77
C PRO A 580 -38.31 -5.14 -33.07
N GLN A 581 -39.27 -6.04 -33.01
CA GLN A 581 -40.28 -6.16 -34.09
C GLN A 581 -41.18 -4.93 -34.00
N GLU A 582 -41.01 -4.00 -34.91
CA GLU A 582 -42.04 -3.02 -35.23
C GLU A 582 -43.29 -3.76 -35.64
N LYS A 583 -44.39 -3.51 -34.92
CA LYS A 583 -45.73 -3.87 -35.36
C LYS A 583 -46.21 -2.83 -36.34
N ILE A 584 -46.59 -3.34 -37.52
CA ILE A 584 -47.48 -2.70 -38.50
C ILE A 584 -48.84 -2.42 -37.84
#